data_2d7e55f542aea02d6d4995294efb8112
#
_entry.id   2d7e55f542aea02d6d4995294efb8112
#
_cell.length_a   1.000
_cell.length_b   1.000
_cell.length_c   1.000
_cell.angle_alpha   90.00
_cell.angle_beta   90.00
_cell.angle_gamma   90.00
#
_symmetry.space_group_name_H-M   'P 1'
#
loop_
_entity.id
_entity.type
_entity.pdbx_description
1 polymer ?
#
loop_
_entity_poly.entity_id
_entity_poly.type
_entity_poly.pdbx_seq_one_letter_code
_entity_poly.pdbx_strand_id
1 'polypeptide(L)'
;MIVIIAAAVAGLPPALSAVGRTLIVEDPLRPAGAILVLGGETREGDRVAHAVQLYKRGLAPLLVLSGTPVGFRTHEADIMRRHAEFLGVPAERILAVKHNADSTLEEAGLVVPVLRSRGVNEVILVTSNYHTARAKRIFAKAAGPSGPTFLASPMQDGNFEPEGWWMTRRHAKTFVYEAIKTVWSAIED
;
A
#
# COMPACT_ATOMS: atom_id res chain seq x y z
N MET A 1 43.60 4.40 -12.76
CA MET A 1 42.79 3.20 -12.49
C MET A 1 42.21 3.16 -11.07
N ILE A 2 42.99 3.36 -10.02
CA ILE A 2 42.52 3.36 -8.61
C ILE A 2 41.46 4.43 -8.35
N VAL A 3 41.60 5.66 -8.88
CA VAL A 3 40.66 6.78 -8.71
C VAL A 3 39.31 6.46 -9.36
N ILE A 4 39.28 5.79 -10.52
CA ILE A 4 38.03 5.42 -11.21
C ILE A 4 37.29 4.33 -10.42
N ILE A 5 38.01 3.37 -9.87
CA ILE A 5 37.42 2.32 -9.01
C ILE A 5 36.85 2.92 -7.74
N ALA A 6 37.57 3.84 -7.08
CA ALA A 6 37.09 4.53 -5.88
C ALA A 6 35.85 5.37 -6.16
N ALA A 7 35.78 6.09 -7.27
CA ALA A 7 34.59 6.84 -7.69
C ALA A 7 33.41 5.92 -8.01
N ALA A 8 33.63 4.78 -8.67
CA ALA A 8 32.59 3.80 -8.94
C ALA A 8 32.03 3.19 -7.65
N VAL A 9 32.89 2.86 -6.70
CA VAL A 9 32.47 2.31 -5.39
C VAL A 9 31.73 3.36 -4.56
N ALA A 10 32.16 4.62 -4.57
CA ALA A 10 31.49 5.72 -3.86
C ALA A 10 30.11 6.07 -4.48
N GLY A 11 29.95 5.91 -5.78
CA GLY A 11 28.69 6.18 -6.48
C GLY A 11 27.63 5.05 -6.34
N LEU A 12 28.04 3.83 -5.99
CA LEU A 12 27.15 2.68 -5.94
C LEU A 12 26.05 2.79 -4.86
N PRO A 13 26.32 3.20 -3.60
CA PRO A 13 25.29 3.34 -2.58
C PRO A 13 24.19 4.35 -2.93
N PRO A 14 24.49 5.58 -3.40
CA PRO A 14 23.45 6.50 -3.86
C PRO A 14 22.59 5.96 -4.99
N ALA A 15 23.18 5.27 -5.96
CA ALA A 15 22.46 4.66 -7.07
C ALA A 15 21.53 3.55 -6.59
N LEU A 16 21.99 2.66 -5.71
CA LEU A 16 21.16 1.61 -5.11
C LEU A 16 20.02 2.20 -4.27
N SER A 17 20.28 3.24 -3.46
CA SER A 17 19.22 3.94 -2.72
C SER A 17 18.19 4.57 -3.65
N ALA A 18 18.62 5.19 -4.76
CA ALA A 18 17.70 5.73 -5.76
C ALA A 18 16.81 4.64 -6.36
N VAL A 19 17.36 3.47 -6.66
CA VAL A 19 16.59 2.31 -7.11
C VAL A 19 15.60 1.86 -6.04
N GLY A 20 16.00 1.79 -4.77
CA GLY A 20 15.08 1.48 -3.65
C GLY A 20 13.92 2.45 -3.55
N ARG A 21 14.18 3.75 -3.73
CA ARG A 21 13.13 4.79 -3.68
C ARG A 21 12.09 4.65 -4.79
N THR A 22 12.39 3.98 -5.90
CA THR A 22 11.41 3.77 -6.98
C THR A 22 10.20 2.94 -6.55
N LEU A 23 10.31 2.16 -5.47
CA LEU A 23 9.21 1.40 -4.90
C LEU A 23 8.22 2.28 -4.11
N ILE A 24 8.64 3.48 -3.71
CA ILE A 24 7.89 4.35 -2.82
C ILE A 24 7.29 5.51 -3.59
N VAL A 25 5.98 5.64 -3.48
CA VAL A 25 5.24 6.83 -3.92
C VAL A 25 4.50 7.37 -2.71
N GLU A 26 4.66 8.66 -2.47
CA GLU A 26 3.94 9.43 -1.48
C GLU A 26 3.34 10.66 -2.15
N ASP A 27 2.05 10.85 -2.00
CA ASP A 27 1.35 12.01 -2.58
C ASP A 27 1.03 13.06 -1.51
N PRO A 28 0.96 14.34 -1.86
CA PRO A 28 0.38 15.36 -1.00
C PRO A 28 -1.08 14.99 -0.68
N LEU A 29 -1.38 14.75 0.60
CA LEU A 29 -2.72 14.35 1.02
C LEU A 29 -3.65 15.56 1.08
N ARG A 30 -4.88 15.35 0.61
CA ARG A 30 -6.00 16.27 0.69
C ARG A 30 -7.29 15.50 1.05
N PRO A 31 -8.37 16.17 1.44
CA PRO A 31 -9.64 15.51 1.75
C PRO A 31 -10.10 14.62 0.60
N ALA A 32 -10.48 13.37 0.91
CA ALA A 32 -10.88 12.32 -0.01
C ALA A 32 -12.23 11.71 0.43
N GLY A 33 -12.85 10.93 -0.45
CA GLY A 33 -14.10 10.24 -0.13
C GLY A 33 -13.90 9.01 0.76
N ALA A 34 -12.72 8.37 0.70
CA ALA A 34 -12.38 7.21 1.51
C ALA A 34 -10.87 7.09 1.76
N ILE A 35 -10.51 6.39 2.84
CA ILE A 35 -9.19 5.82 3.05
C ILE A 35 -9.29 4.33 2.80
N LEU A 36 -8.54 3.81 1.84
CA LEU A 36 -8.46 2.39 1.53
C LEU A 36 -7.18 1.80 2.11
N VAL A 37 -7.34 0.79 2.96
CA VAL A 37 -6.23 0.01 3.52
C VAL A 37 -6.17 -1.33 2.80
N LEU A 38 -5.04 -1.62 2.17
CA LEU A 38 -4.81 -2.89 1.49
C LEU A 38 -4.43 -4.00 2.46
N GLY A 39 -4.79 -5.23 2.12
CA GLY A 39 -4.38 -6.44 2.82
C GLY A 39 -2.87 -6.66 2.89
N GLY A 40 -2.44 -7.65 3.64
CA GLY A 40 -1.03 -7.89 3.98
C GLY A 40 -0.56 -7.03 5.15
N GLU A 41 -1.43 -6.88 6.15
CA GLU A 41 -1.17 -6.13 7.38
C GLU A 41 0.00 -6.73 8.19
N THR A 42 0.66 -5.89 8.96
CA THR A 42 1.64 -6.33 9.96
C THR A 42 0.93 -7.01 11.14
N ARG A 43 1.69 -7.72 11.96
CA ARG A 43 1.15 -8.32 13.19
C ARG A 43 0.66 -7.27 14.19
N GLU A 44 1.25 -6.11 14.14
CA GLU A 44 0.99 -4.94 15.00
C GLU A 44 -0.21 -4.11 14.51
N GLY A 45 -0.64 -4.29 13.26
CA GLY A 45 -1.76 -3.54 12.68
C GLY A 45 -1.38 -2.13 12.23
N ASP A 46 -0.15 -1.93 11.76
CA ASP A 46 0.43 -0.62 11.49
C ASP A 46 -0.30 0.14 10.36
N ARG A 47 -0.75 -0.56 9.30
CA ARG A 47 -1.50 0.08 8.21
C ARG A 47 -2.84 0.61 8.69
N VAL A 48 -3.56 -0.19 9.50
CA VAL A 48 -4.82 0.24 10.10
C VAL A 48 -4.59 1.40 11.04
N ALA A 49 -3.58 1.32 11.90
CA ALA A 49 -3.24 2.41 12.82
C ALA A 49 -2.92 3.72 12.08
N HIS A 50 -2.14 3.65 11.00
CA HIS A 50 -1.85 4.80 10.14
C HIS A 50 -3.13 5.37 9.50
N ALA A 51 -3.97 4.52 8.92
CA ALA A 51 -5.23 4.93 8.32
C ALA A 51 -6.20 5.57 9.34
N VAL A 52 -6.25 5.06 10.58
CA VAL A 52 -7.04 5.66 11.65
C VAL A 52 -6.54 7.04 12.04
N GLN A 53 -5.23 7.28 12.02
CA GLN A 53 -4.68 8.63 12.21
C GLN A 53 -5.14 9.60 11.11
N LEU A 54 -5.14 9.16 9.84
CA LEU A 54 -5.64 9.97 8.73
C LEU A 54 -7.15 10.24 8.87
N TYR A 55 -7.93 9.24 9.28
CA TYR A 55 -9.35 9.39 9.57
C TYR A 55 -9.61 10.41 10.69
N LYS A 56 -8.88 10.32 11.81
CA LYS A 56 -8.99 11.26 12.93
C LYS A 56 -8.58 12.69 12.57
N ARG A 57 -7.73 12.86 11.57
CA ARG A 57 -7.39 14.17 10.99
C ARG A 57 -8.48 14.70 10.05
N GLY A 58 -9.57 13.97 9.84
CA GLY A 58 -10.69 14.39 9.00
C GLY A 58 -10.41 14.28 7.50
N LEU A 59 -9.40 13.50 7.08
CA LEU A 59 -9.01 13.39 5.67
C LEU A 59 -10.00 12.57 4.83
N ALA A 60 -10.82 11.70 5.44
CA ALA A 60 -11.94 11.04 4.76
C ALA A 60 -13.00 10.58 5.77
N PRO A 61 -14.28 10.52 5.35
CA PRO A 61 -15.37 10.08 6.22
C PRO A 61 -15.55 8.57 6.31
N LEU A 62 -14.90 7.80 5.42
CA LEU A 62 -15.05 6.36 5.27
C LEU A 62 -13.69 5.66 5.32
N LEU A 63 -13.59 4.59 6.10
CA LEU A 63 -12.45 3.67 6.13
C LEU A 63 -12.85 2.39 5.42
N VAL A 64 -12.16 2.04 4.33
CA VAL A 64 -12.35 0.82 3.55
C VAL A 64 -11.19 -0.12 3.83
N LEU A 65 -11.48 -1.31 4.34
CA LEU A 65 -10.49 -2.31 4.72
C LEU A 65 -10.61 -3.51 3.79
N SER A 66 -9.59 -3.72 2.98
CA SER A 66 -9.53 -4.81 1.99
C SER A 66 -8.74 -5.97 2.56
N GLY A 67 -9.25 -7.20 2.48
CA GLY A 67 -8.53 -8.34 3.04
C GLY A 67 -9.05 -9.70 2.63
N THR A 68 -8.09 -10.63 2.50
CA THR A 68 -8.28 -12.03 2.09
C THR A 68 -8.53 -12.95 3.28
N PRO A 69 -8.90 -14.23 3.07
CA PRO A 69 -8.97 -15.22 4.13
C PRO A 69 -7.60 -15.46 4.79
N VAL A 70 -7.57 -15.45 6.11
CA VAL A 70 -6.37 -15.75 6.91
C VAL A 70 -6.46 -17.09 7.66
N GLY A 71 -7.51 -17.86 7.40
CA GLY A 71 -7.77 -19.17 8.00
C GLY A 71 -8.96 -19.17 8.96
N PHE A 72 -9.41 -20.38 9.33
CA PHE A 72 -10.52 -20.59 10.28
C PHE A 72 -11.78 -19.75 10.01
N ARG A 73 -12.16 -19.59 8.73
CA ARG A 73 -13.30 -18.77 8.26
C ARG A 73 -13.18 -17.28 8.62
N THR A 74 -11.98 -16.81 8.88
CA THR A 74 -11.70 -15.41 9.22
C THR A 74 -11.04 -14.71 8.03
N HIS A 75 -11.50 -13.51 7.70
CA HIS A 75 -10.84 -12.63 6.72
C HIS A 75 -10.00 -11.59 7.44
N GLU A 76 -8.89 -11.22 6.82
CA GLU A 76 -8.04 -10.14 7.32
C GLU A 76 -8.83 -8.84 7.49
N ALA A 77 -9.74 -8.51 6.54
CA ALA A 77 -10.62 -7.35 6.62
C ALA A 77 -11.47 -7.32 7.92
N ASP A 78 -11.89 -8.48 8.46
CA ASP A 78 -12.64 -8.55 9.73
C ASP A 78 -11.73 -8.27 10.93
N ILE A 79 -10.46 -8.67 10.86
CA ILE A 79 -9.46 -8.41 11.91
C ILE A 79 -9.12 -6.92 11.90
N MET A 80 -8.84 -6.38 10.72
CA MET A 80 -8.57 -4.96 10.52
C MET A 80 -9.72 -4.07 11.02
N ARG A 81 -10.98 -4.48 10.75
CA ARG A 81 -12.17 -3.78 11.25
C ARG A 81 -12.19 -3.72 12.77
N ARG A 82 -12.03 -4.87 13.46
CA ARG A 82 -11.99 -4.89 14.93
C ARG A 82 -10.87 -4.00 15.48
N HIS A 83 -9.72 -3.99 14.81
CA HIS A 83 -8.61 -3.12 15.22
C HIS A 83 -8.94 -1.65 15.02
N ALA A 84 -9.55 -1.26 13.90
CA ALA A 84 -9.98 0.12 13.65
C ALA A 84 -11.06 0.58 14.65
N GLU A 85 -12.03 -0.29 14.99
CA GLU A 85 -13.04 -0.04 16.02
C GLU A 85 -12.39 0.15 17.40
N PHE A 86 -11.44 -0.72 17.77
CA PHE A 86 -10.66 -0.58 19.00
C PHE A 86 -9.88 0.75 19.05
N LEU A 87 -9.37 1.22 17.92
CA LEU A 87 -8.68 2.51 17.79
C LEU A 87 -9.65 3.71 17.74
N GLY A 88 -10.97 3.47 17.84
CA GLY A 88 -11.99 4.50 18.00
C GLY A 88 -12.66 4.97 16.70
N VAL A 89 -12.59 4.21 15.61
CA VAL A 89 -13.40 4.48 14.41
C VAL A 89 -14.80 3.89 14.61
N PRO A 90 -15.89 4.65 14.44
CA PRO A 90 -17.24 4.11 14.55
C PRO A 90 -17.51 3.03 13.49
N ALA A 91 -18.21 1.96 13.89
CA ALA A 91 -18.45 0.80 13.03
C ALA A 91 -19.16 1.15 11.70
N GLU A 92 -20.05 2.15 11.71
CA GLU A 92 -20.76 2.66 10.54
C GLU A 92 -19.86 3.44 9.56
N ARG A 93 -18.65 3.80 9.99
CA ARG A 93 -17.62 4.46 9.18
C ARG A 93 -16.59 3.49 8.61
N ILE A 94 -16.79 2.18 8.83
CA ILE A 94 -15.88 1.14 8.37
C ILE A 94 -16.59 0.23 7.38
N LEU A 95 -15.98 0.05 6.22
CA LEU A 95 -16.39 -0.91 5.22
C LEU A 95 -15.33 -2.01 5.09
N ALA A 96 -15.64 -3.22 5.54
CA ALA A 96 -14.79 -4.38 5.31
C ALA A 96 -15.12 -5.02 3.96
N VAL A 97 -14.19 -5.01 3.03
CA VAL A 97 -14.27 -5.67 1.72
C VAL A 97 -13.53 -6.99 1.78
N LYS A 98 -14.30 -8.06 1.91
CA LYS A 98 -13.79 -9.45 1.96
C LYS A 98 -13.73 -10.04 0.57
N HIS A 99 -12.61 -10.64 0.22
CA HIS A 99 -12.40 -11.24 -1.10
C HIS A 99 -11.36 -12.36 -1.03
N ASN A 100 -11.23 -13.10 -2.15
CA ASN A 100 -10.26 -14.20 -2.29
C ASN A 100 -9.19 -13.88 -3.33
N ALA A 101 -8.90 -12.59 -3.54
CA ALA A 101 -7.89 -12.17 -4.51
C ALA A 101 -6.50 -12.70 -4.14
N ASP A 102 -5.80 -13.26 -5.12
CA ASP A 102 -4.43 -13.76 -4.97
C ASP A 102 -3.38 -12.74 -5.44
N SER A 103 -3.85 -11.64 -6.03
CA SER A 103 -2.99 -10.56 -6.53
C SER A 103 -3.57 -9.17 -6.27
N THR A 104 -2.72 -8.16 -6.29
CA THR A 104 -3.14 -6.76 -6.18
C THR A 104 -4.03 -6.34 -7.36
N LEU A 105 -3.85 -6.95 -8.54
CA LEU A 105 -4.68 -6.69 -9.72
C LEU A 105 -6.11 -7.19 -9.49
N GLU A 106 -6.26 -8.42 -9.01
CA GLU A 106 -7.56 -8.98 -8.65
C GLU A 106 -8.22 -8.20 -7.51
N GLU A 107 -7.46 -7.85 -6.47
CA GLU A 107 -7.93 -7.01 -5.37
C GLU A 107 -8.49 -5.69 -5.89
N ALA A 108 -7.75 -5.00 -6.77
CA ALA A 108 -8.21 -3.75 -7.37
C ALA A 108 -9.51 -3.95 -8.18
N GLY A 109 -9.59 -5.04 -8.95
CA GLY A 109 -10.80 -5.41 -9.70
C GLY A 109 -12.05 -5.62 -8.84
N LEU A 110 -11.87 -6.05 -7.59
CA LEU A 110 -12.97 -6.25 -6.64
C LEU A 110 -13.29 -5.00 -5.81
N VAL A 111 -12.28 -4.22 -5.43
CA VAL A 111 -12.45 -3.05 -4.56
C VAL A 111 -12.92 -1.81 -5.33
N VAL A 112 -12.41 -1.58 -6.55
CA VAL A 112 -12.77 -0.39 -7.35
C VAL A 112 -14.29 -0.30 -7.64
N PRO A 113 -14.99 -1.37 -8.04
CA PRO A 113 -16.46 -1.33 -8.20
C PRO A 113 -17.20 -0.95 -6.91
N VAL A 114 -16.70 -1.39 -5.75
CA VAL A 114 -17.29 -1.05 -4.43
C VAL A 114 -17.13 0.44 -4.14
N LEU A 115 -15.96 1.03 -4.43
CA LEU A 115 -15.72 2.47 -4.29
C LEU A 115 -16.63 3.28 -5.21
N ARG A 116 -16.76 2.86 -6.48
CA ARG A 116 -17.64 3.50 -7.47
C ARG A 116 -19.12 3.48 -7.06
N SER A 117 -19.63 2.34 -6.59
CA SER A 117 -21.02 2.21 -6.15
C SER A 117 -21.37 3.12 -4.96
N ARG A 118 -20.36 3.61 -4.25
CA ARG A 118 -20.49 4.57 -3.15
C ARG A 118 -20.24 6.02 -3.55
N GLY A 119 -20.02 6.28 -4.83
CA GLY A 119 -19.73 7.63 -5.33
C GLY A 119 -18.39 8.19 -4.88
N VAL A 120 -17.44 7.32 -4.51
CA VAL A 120 -16.09 7.75 -4.09
C VAL A 120 -15.26 8.07 -5.32
N ASN A 121 -14.85 9.35 -5.45
CA ASN A 121 -14.06 9.83 -6.58
C ASN A 121 -12.58 10.02 -6.27
N GLU A 122 -12.23 10.12 -4.99
CA GLU A 122 -10.84 10.25 -4.53
C GLU A 122 -10.62 9.38 -3.32
N VAL A 123 -9.49 8.68 -3.28
CA VAL A 123 -9.16 7.66 -2.28
C VAL A 123 -7.74 7.89 -1.79
N ILE A 124 -7.54 7.89 -0.47
CA ILE A 124 -6.22 7.77 0.13
C ILE A 124 -5.90 6.29 0.25
N LEU A 125 -4.88 5.84 -0.48
CA LEU A 125 -4.45 4.44 -0.54
C LEU A 125 -3.33 4.20 0.48
N VAL A 126 -3.62 3.42 1.50
CA VAL A 126 -2.68 3.07 2.58
C VAL A 126 -2.16 1.64 2.39
N THR A 127 -0.86 1.51 2.31
CA THR A 127 -0.14 0.23 2.28
C THR A 127 1.30 0.44 2.75
N SER A 128 2.09 -0.66 2.88
CA SER A 128 3.52 -0.53 3.20
C SER A 128 4.26 0.30 2.17
N ASN A 129 5.25 1.06 2.60
CA ASN A 129 6.00 2.01 1.79
C ASN A 129 6.52 1.39 0.48
N TYR A 130 7.16 0.21 0.55
CA TYR A 130 7.72 -0.50 -0.61
C TYR A 130 6.68 -0.97 -1.63
N HIS A 131 5.40 -0.97 -1.26
CA HIS A 131 4.30 -1.43 -2.11
C HIS A 131 3.54 -0.28 -2.79
N THR A 132 3.73 0.97 -2.35
CA THR A 132 2.88 2.10 -2.77
C THR A 132 2.95 2.40 -4.26
N ALA A 133 4.12 2.35 -4.89
CA ALA A 133 4.27 2.61 -6.32
C ALA A 133 3.47 1.59 -7.17
N ARG A 134 3.59 0.30 -6.88
CA ARG A 134 2.90 -0.77 -7.61
C ARG A 134 1.39 -0.73 -7.33
N ALA A 135 0.98 -0.61 -6.07
CA ALA A 135 -0.42 -0.57 -5.71
C ALA A 135 -1.14 0.61 -6.37
N LYS A 136 -0.59 1.82 -6.29
CA LYS A 136 -1.18 3.01 -6.92
C LYS A 136 -1.36 2.84 -8.44
N ARG A 137 -0.33 2.31 -9.14
CA ARG A 137 -0.39 2.05 -10.58
C ARG A 137 -1.52 1.08 -10.92
N ILE A 138 -1.60 -0.05 -10.22
CA ILE A 138 -2.59 -1.09 -10.46
C ILE A 138 -4.01 -0.58 -10.18
N PHE A 139 -4.24 0.08 -9.04
CA PHE A 139 -5.55 0.63 -8.70
C PHE A 139 -6.00 1.75 -9.66
N ALA A 140 -5.08 2.62 -10.07
CA ALA A 140 -5.37 3.66 -11.06
C ALA A 140 -5.76 3.06 -12.42
N LYS A 141 -5.06 2.00 -12.87
CA LYS A 141 -5.39 1.27 -14.09
C LYS A 141 -6.75 0.60 -13.99
N ALA A 142 -7.03 -0.13 -12.92
CA ALA A 142 -8.32 -0.78 -12.69
C ALA A 142 -9.50 0.22 -12.61
N ALA A 143 -9.23 1.42 -12.09
CA ALA A 143 -10.20 2.50 -12.07
C ALA A 143 -10.47 3.10 -13.45
N GLY A 144 -9.48 3.12 -14.34
CA GLY A 144 -9.60 3.76 -15.64
C GLY A 144 -9.87 5.28 -15.54
N PRO A 145 -10.06 5.95 -16.68
CA PRO A 145 -10.11 7.42 -16.74
C PRO A 145 -11.33 8.03 -16.04
N SER A 146 -12.41 7.27 -15.86
CA SER A 146 -13.66 7.75 -15.23
C SER A 146 -13.84 7.23 -13.80
N GLY A 147 -12.85 6.53 -13.26
CA GLY A 147 -12.92 5.97 -11.91
C GLY A 147 -12.29 6.85 -10.86
N PRO A 148 -12.25 6.36 -9.60
CA PRO A 148 -11.61 7.09 -8.52
C PRO A 148 -10.11 7.29 -8.75
N THR A 149 -9.60 8.43 -8.29
CA THR A 149 -8.16 8.71 -8.22
C THR A 149 -7.59 8.26 -6.88
N PHE A 150 -6.29 7.92 -6.86
CA PHE A 150 -5.63 7.36 -5.67
C PHE A 150 -4.45 8.24 -5.25
N LEU A 151 -4.47 8.66 -3.99
CA LEU A 151 -3.37 9.34 -3.30
C LEU A 151 -2.64 8.32 -2.43
N ALA A 152 -1.41 8.01 -2.75
CA ALA A 152 -0.63 7.04 -1.99
C ALA A 152 -0.16 7.64 -0.66
N SER A 153 -0.42 6.92 0.43
CA SER A 153 0.05 7.23 1.78
C SER A 153 0.85 6.04 2.31
N PRO A 154 2.18 6.10 2.21
CA PRO A 154 3.06 5.02 2.65
C PRO A 154 3.03 4.87 4.16
N MET A 155 2.92 3.62 4.63
CA MET A 155 3.13 3.26 6.03
C MET A 155 4.50 2.60 6.17
N GLN A 156 5.27 3.07 7.15
CA GLN A 156 6.58 2.51 7.51
C GLN A 156 6.39 1.34 8.47
N ASP A 157 6.74 0.13 8.05
CA ASP A 157 6.57 -1.10 8.84
C ASP A 157 7.92 -1.76 9.26
N GLY A 158 9.03 -1.07 9.02
CA GLY A 158 10.37 -1.58 9.32
C GLY A 158 10.83 -2.75 8.44
N ASN A 159 10.05 -3.13 7.42
CA ASN A 159 10.42 -4.18 6.49
C ASN A 159 11.26 -3.68 5.31
N PHE A 160 11.25 -2.37 5.07
CA PHE A 160 12.00 -1.76 3.98
C PHE A 160 12.38 -0.32 4.27
N GLU A 161 13.70 -0.05 4.13
CA GLU A 161 14.27 1.30 4.09
C GLU A 161 15.02 1.44 2.76
N PRO A 162 14.76 2.49 1.95
CA PRO A 162 15.41 2.65 0.66
C PRO A 162 16.90 2.97 0.76
N GLU A 163 17.34 3.58 1.88
CA GLU A 163 18.74 3.80 2.19
C GLU A 163 19.36 2.54 2.77
N GLY A 164 20.33 1.96 2.04
CA GLY A 164 21.03 0.76 2.50
C GLY A 164 20.19 -0.52 2.48
N TRP A 165 19.14 -0.60 1.65
CA TRP A 165 18.28 -1.80 1.56
C TRP A 165 19.06 -3.08 1.28
N TRP A 166 20.19 -3.00 0.59
CA TRP A 166 21.07 -4.14 0.28
C TRP A 166 21.93 -4.60 1.48
N MET A 167 22.00 -3.81 2.55
CA MET A 167 22.85 -4.11 3.71
C MET A 167 22.18 -5.07 4.70
N THR A 168 20.86 -5.19 4.68
CA THR A 168 20.13 -6.09 5.56
C THR A 168 19.36 -7.13 4.77
N ARG A 169 19.40 -8.39 5.24
CA ARG A 169 18.68 -9.49 4.60
C ARG A 169 17.18 -9.22 4.47
N ARG A 170 16.57 -8.57 5.46
CA ARG A 170 15.13 -8.24 5.47
C ARG A 170 14.81 -7.30 4.31
N HIS A 171 15.47 -6.16 4.26
CA HIS A 171 15.21 -5.14 3.24
C HIS A 171 15.55 -5.63 1.83
N ALA A 172 16.67 -6.35 1.67
CA ALA A 172 17.05 -6.93 0.38
C ALA A 172 16.01 -7.94 -0.12
N LYS A 173 15.50 -8.80 0.75
CA LYS A 173 14.42 -9.74 0.42
C LYS A 173 13.15 -8.99 0.00
N THR A 174 12.73 -7.98 0.74
CA THR A 174 11.55 -7.17 0.43
C THR A 174 11.70 -6.48 -0.91
N PHE A 175 12.87 -5.85 -1.17
CA PHE A 175 13.15 -5.22 -2.46
C PHE A 175 13.03 -6.20 -3.63
N VAL A 176 13.70 -7.35 -3.54
CA VAL A 176 13.71 -8.35 -4.63
C VAL A 176 12.30 -8.86 -4.90
N TYR A 177 11.54 -9.20 -3.88
CA TYR A 177 10.17 -9.68 -4.07
C TYR A 177 9.26 -8.61 -4.68
N GLU A 178 9.37 -7.38 -4.23
CA GLU A 178 8.53 -6.30 -4.77
C GLU A 178 8.94 -5.93 -6.19
N ALA A 179 10.23 -5.92 -6.51
CA ALA A 179 10.73 -5.72 -7.86
C ALA A 179 10.21 -6.79 -8.83
N ILE A 180 10.27 -8.07 -8.44
CA ILE A 180 9.71 -9.18 -9.24
C ILE A 180 8.21 -9.00 -9.46
N LYS A 181 7.44 -8.71 -8.40
CA LYS A 181 5.99 -8.46 -8.50
C LYS A 181 5.67 -7.26 -9.38
N THR A 182 6.50 -6.22 -9.34
CA THR A 182 6.33 -5.02 -10.17
C THR A 182 6.52 -5.35 -11.65
N VAL A 183 7.57 -6.10 -11.99
CA VAL A 183 7.81 -6.56 -13.38
C VAL A 183 6.69 -7.49 -13.82
N TRP A 184 6.31 -8.46 -12.99
CA TRP A 184 5.24 -9.41 -13.30
C TRP A 184 3.92 -8.70 -13.58
N SER A 185 3.51 -7.79 -12.70
CA SER A 185 2.27 -7.03 -12.88
C SER A 185 2.29 -6.08 -14.09
N ALA A 186 3.47 -5.74 -14.64
CA ALA A 186 3.57 -4.97 -15.87
C ALA A 186 3.47 -5.84 -17.14
N ILE A 187 3.64 -7.17 -17.01
CA ILE A 187 3.49 -8.14 -18.11
C ILE A 187 2.05 -8.65 -18.18
N GLU A 188 1.37 -8.79 -17.04
CA GLU A 188 -0.05 -9.17 -16.95
C GLU A 188 -0.99 -8.05 -17.39
N ASP A 189 -0.47 -6.84 -17.54
CA ASP A 189 -1.14 -5.62 -17.96
C ASP A 189 -1.27 -5.55 -19.50
#